data_9b3e2341d52cadfde2f19e976c37259f
#
_entry.id   9b3e2341d52cadfde2f19e976c37259f
#
_cell.length_a   1.000
_cell.length_b   1.000
_cell.length_c   1.000
_cell.angle_alpha   90.00
_cell.angle_beta   90.00
_cell.angle_gamma   90.00
#
_symmetry.space_group_name_H-M   'P 1'
#
loop_
_entity.id
_entity.type
_entity.pdbx_description
1 polymer ?
#
loop_
_entity_poly.entity_id
_entity_poly.type
_entity_poly.pdbx_seq_one_letter_code
_entity_poly.pdbx_strand_id
1 'polypeptide(L)'
;MQVLQKSQTIVRYQKLDGNVFYGRVEGNEILQLSKDFIDVVNNEFENNDGERVNYSDVKILEPVVPSKIVNFGWTYTEHAIETGGKANLKEPFLFLKPTSSLIPDQGEIILPSSDLTNQVEMEGEVALIIGKNGKNIKEEEALDYVFGCTVFNDVTARDLTKSDPQFTRGKGFDTFGPIGPCIVTGIDPTNLRITTTLNGEVVQDGNTNQMSLSIPYLISWISQVMTLEPGDVLATGSPSGSCPMKSGDVVVVEIENIGKLSNFVK
;
A
#
# COMPACT_ATOMS: atom_id res chain seq x y z
N MET A 1 -5.82 25.52 -12.47
CA MET A 1 -4.48 25.39 -11.88
C MET A 1 -4.70 24.83 -10.48
N GLN A 2 -4.54 23.50 -10.31
CA GLN A 2 -4.49 22.91 -8.96
C GLN A 2 -3.26 23.51 -8.27
N VAL A 3 -3.45 24.13 -7.13
CA VAL A 3 -2.34 24.47 -6.24
C VAL A 3 -1.81 23.11 -5.75
N LEU A 4 -0.63 22.73 -6.23
CA LEU A 4 0.07 21.53 -5.71
C LEU A 4 0.20 21.74 -4.21
N GLN A 5 -0.58 21.00 -3.45
CA GLN A 5 -0.45 20.95 -2.00
C GLN A 5 1.00 20.53 -1.68
N LYS A 6 1.65 21.23 -0.77
CA LYS A 6 3.02 20.89 -0.36
C LYS A 6 3.04 19.45 0.12
N SER A 7 3.95 18.63 -0.42
CA SER A 7 4.12 17.24 0.01
C SER A 7 4.35 17.19 1.52
N GLN A 8 3.62 16.30 2.20
CA GLN A 8 3.74 16.04 3.64
C GLN A 8 3.89 14.54 3.87
N THR A 9 4.69 14.18 4.86
CA THR A 9 4.86 12.80 5.31
C THR A 9 4.06 12.60 6.59
N ILE A 10 3.06 11.76 6.54
CA ILE A 10 2.15 11.42 7.65
C ILE A 10 2.47 10.01 8.13
N VAL A 11 2.60 9.84 9.44
CA VAL A 11 2.78 8.54 10.08
C VAL A 11 1.69 8.29 11.11
N ARG A 12 1.38 7.02 11.33
CA ARG A 12 0.59 6.55 12.48
C ARG A 12 1.57 5.92 13.46
N TYR A 13 1.57 6.37 14.71
CA TYR A 13 2.57 5.97 15.68
C TYR A 13 1.99 5.75 17.08
N GLN A 14 2.67 4.93 17.86
CA GLN A 14 2.33 4.64 19.25
C GLN A 14 3.41 5.19 20.18
N LYS A 15 2.99 5.97 21.18
CA LYS A 15 3.83 6.43 22.29
C LYS A 15 4.10 5.30 23.29
N LEU A 16 5.09 5.51 24.17
CA LEU A 16 5.44 4.55 25.24
C LEU A 16 4.28 4.27 26.22
N ASP A 17 3.37 5.22 26.39
CA ASP A 17 2.17 5.08 27.22
C ASP A 17 1.04 4.26 26.54
N GLY A 18 1.27 3.78 25.32
CA GLY A 18 0.33 2.99 24.53
C GLY A 18 -0.66 3.82 23.70
N ASN A 19 -0.70 5.15 23.86
CA ASN A 19 -1.57 6.01 23.05
C ASN A 19 -1.12 6.04 21.58
N VAL A 20 -2.07 5.99 20.65
CA VAL A 20 -1.84 6.02 19.20
C VAL A 20 -2.31 7.34 18.63
N PHE A 21 -1.50 7.90 17.74
CA PHE A 21 -1.77 9.16 17.06
C PHE A 21 -1.34 9.09 15.60
N TYR A 22 -1.88 9.99 14.80
CA TYR A 22 -1.33 10.42 13.53
C TYR A 22 -0.44 11.64 13.77
N GLY A 23 0.63 11.74 12.99
CA GLY A 23 1.55 12.88 13.08
C GLY A 23 2.24 13.16 11.75
N ARG A 24 2.67 14.42 11.59
CA ARG A 24 3.45 14.88 10.45
C ARG A 24 4.94 14.81 10.80
N VAL A 25 5.72 14.17 9.94
CA VAL A 25 7.17 14.08 10.11
C VAL A 25 7.82 15.42 9.72
N GLU A 26 8.64 15.98 10.61
CA GLU A 26 9.39 17.21 10.41
C GLU A 26 10.85 16.98 10.85
N GLY A 27 11.70 16.58 9.89
CA GLY A 27 13.06 16.17 10.20
C GLY A 27 13.11 14.91 11.06
N ASN A 28 13.67 15.00 12.26
CA ASN A 28 13.76 13.90 13.23
C ASN A 28 12.60 13.87 14.22
N GLU A 29 11.64 14.77 14.10
CA GLU A 29 10.49 14.87 14.99
C GLU A 29 9.18 14.54 14.26
N ILE A 30 8.18 14.17 15.03
CA ILE A 30 6.79 14.03 14.61
C ILE A 30 5.98 15.08 15.34
N LEU A 31 5.34 15.98 14.57
CA LEU A 31 4.30 16.86 15.08
C LEU A 31 3.01 16.07 15.21
N GLN A 32 2.51 15.90 16.43
CA GLN A 32 1.25 15.22 16.70
C GLN A 32 0.09 15.96 16.05
N LEU A 33 -0.76 15.24 15.33
CA LEU A 33 -1.97 15.75 14.70
C LEU A 33 -3.22 15.30 15.47
N SER A 34 -3.75 14.13 15.18
CA SER A 34 -4.98 13.60 15.78
C SER A 34 -4.87 12.12 16.10
N LYS A 35 -5.85 11.62 16.87
CA LYS A 35 -6.10 10.18 17.05
C LYS A 35 -6.97 9.61 15.94
N ASP A 36 -7.71 10.46 15.21
CA ASP A 36 -8.63 10.07 14.16
C ASP A 36 -8.07 10.44 12.77
N PHE A 37 -8.13 9.50 11.84
CA PHE A 37 -7.69 9.72 10.47
C PHE A 37 -8.59 10.71 9.71
N ILE A 38 -9.87 10.76 10.04
CA ILE A 38 -10.82 11.71 9.42
C ILE A 38 -10.39 13.15 9.70
N ASP A 39 -9.98 13.45 10.93
CA ASP A 39 -9.44 14.76 11.27
C ASP A 39 -8.18 15.06 10.44
N VAL A 40 -7.28 14.07 10.26
CA VAL A 40 -6.06 14.24 9.46
C VAL A 40 -6.40 14.61 8.02
N VAL A 41 -7.37 13.96 7.44
CA VAL A 41 -7.80 14.19 6.05
C VAL A 41 -8.43 15.57 5.88
N ASN A 42 -9.20 16.03 6.86
CA ASN A 42 -9.89 17.33 6.81
C ASN A 42 -8.97 18.54 7.05
N ASN A 43 -7.66 18.31 7.27
CA ASN A 43 -6.70 19.37 7.62
C ASN A 43 -7.13 20.22 8.82
N GLU A 44 -7.75 19.59 9.83
CA GLU A 44 -8.19 20.30 11.04
C GLU A 44 -7.00 20.74 11.95
N PHE A 45 -5.75 20.65 11.42
CA PHE A 45 -4.49 20.94 12.16
C PHE A 45 -3.68 22.11 11.59
N GLU A 46 -4.26 23.03 10.88
CA GLU A 46 -3.51 24.19 10.35
C GLU A 46 -2.83 25.03 11.44
N ASN A 47 -3.23 24.87 12.70
CA ASN A 47 -2.56 25.46 13.86
C ASN A 47 -1.59 24.44 14.46
N ASN A 48 -0.33 24.54 14.09
CA ASN A 48 0.84 23.73 14.47
C ASN A 48 1.19 23.69 15.98
N ASP A 49 0.22 23.66 16.88
CA ASP A 49 0.41 23.67 18.33
C ASP A 49 0.44 22.26 18.96
N GLY A 50 0.51 21.22 18.12
CA GLY A 50 0.61 19.82 18.57
C GLY A 50 1.92 19.54 19.30
N GLU A 51 1.87 18.56 20.22
CA GLU A 51 3.07 18.04 20.88
C GLU A 51 4.06 17.49 19.85
N ARG A 52 5.36 17.67 20.09
CA ARG A 52 6.44 17.11 19.28
C ARG A 52 7.07 15.94 20.01
N VAL A 53 7.31 14.84 19.30
CA VAL A 53 8.03 13.67 19.81
C VAL A 53 9.14 13.30 18.83
N ASN A 54 10.25 12.76 19.34
CA ASN A 54 11.30 12.26 18.45
C ASN A 54 10.80 11.01 17.71
N TYR A 55 11.13 10.91 16.44
CA TYR A 55 10.77 9.76 15.62
C TYR A 55 11.33 8.44 16.19
N SER A 56 12.52 8.48 16.79
CA SER A 56 13.17 7.32 17.41
C SER A 56 12.52 6.83 18.72
N ASP A 57 11.68 7.66 19.35
CA ASP A 57 11.13 7.39 20.69
C ASP A 57 9.72 6.78 20.64
N VAL A 58 9.24 6.49 19.43
CA VAL A 58 7.89 5.95 19.19
C VAL A 58 7.94 4.70 18.31
N LYS A 59 6.88 3.90 18.35
CA LYS A 59 6.70 2.78 17.44
C LYS A 59 5.86 3.24 16.25
N ILE A 60 6.41 3.14 15.05
CA ILE A 60 5.65 3.37 13.81
C ILE A 60 4.75 2.16 13.56
N LEU A 61 3.50 2.43 13.20
CA LEU A 61 2.46 1.45 12.94
C LEU A 61 2.09 1.45 11.45
N GLU A 62 1.19 0.54 11.05
CA GLU A 62 0.53 0.62 9.75
C GLU A 62 -0.08 2.03 9.57
N PRO A 63 0.10 2.67 8.42
CA PRO A 63 -0.24 4.09 8.25
C PRO A 63 -1.74 4.38 8.36
N VAL A 64 -2.60 3.39 8.17
CA VAL A 64 -4.06 3.48 8.33
C VAL A 64 -4.65 2.21 8.93
N VAL A 65 -5.89 2.30 9.43
CA VAL A 65 -6.75 1.16 9.78
C VAL A 65 -7.92 1.19 8.80
N PRO A 66 -7.80 0.54 7.64
CA PRO A 66 -8.79 0.67 6.56
C PRO A 66 -10.08 -0.11 6.85
N SER A 67 -11.19 0.34 6.27
CA SER A 67 -12.42 -0.47 6.23
C SER A 67 -12.26 -1.65 5.25
N LYS A 68 -11.51 -1.45 4.19
CA LYS A 68 -11.20 -2.45 3.17
C LYS A 68 -9.85 -2.19 2.49
N ILE A 69 -9.25 -3.29 2.00
CA ILE A 69 -8.06 -3.27 1.17
C ILE A 69 -8.46 -3.83 -0.18
N VAL A 70 -8.50 -2.96 -1.16
CA VAL A 70 -8.86 -3.28 -2.56
C VAL A 70 -7.57 -3.46 -3.33
N ASN A 71 -7.45 -4.58 -4.05
CA ASN A 71 -6.27 -4.89 -4.84
C ASN A 71 -6.65 -5.12 -6.30
N PHE A 72 -5.78 -4.66 -7.19
CA PHE A 72 -5.91 -4.83 -8.63
C PHE A 72 -4.81 -5.73 -9.17
N GLY A 73 -5.18 -6.92 -9.62
CA GLY A 73 -4.24 -7.86 -10.26
C GLY A 73 -4.03 -7.54 -11.73
N TRP A 74 -2.83 -7.90 -12.22
CA TRP A 74 -2.48 -7.87 -13.65
C TRP A 74 -2.57 -6.50 -14.33
N THR A 75 -2.36 -5.45 -13.57
CA THR A 75 -2.34 -4.08 -14.10
C THR A 75 -1.07 -3.76 -14.88
N TYR A 76 -0.03 -4.57 -14.74
CA TYR A 76 1.18 -4.54 -15.58
C TYR A 76 1.19 -5.74 -16.51
N THR A 77 1.32 -5.48 -17.82
CA THR A 77 1.27 -6.53 -18.85
C THR A 77 2.33 -7.61 -18.65
N GLU A 78 3.56 -7.23 -18.32
CA GLU A 78 4.66 -8.18 -18.13
C GLU A 78 4.43 -9.08 -16.91
N HIS A 79 3.96 -8.52 -15.80
CA HIS A 79 3.59 -9.29 -14.61
C HIS A 79 2.42 -10.25 -14.89
N ALA A 80 1.43 -9.80 -15.66
CA ALA A 80 0.32 -10.67 -16.08
C ALA A 80 0.83 -11.90 -16.85
N ILE A 81 1.76 -11.70 -17.81
CA ILE A 81 2.36 -12.78 -18.59
C ILE A 81 3.18 -13.72 -17.69
N GLU A 82 4.01 -13.16 -16.81
CA GLU A 82 4.88 -13.90 -15.87
C GLU A 82 4.06 -14.85 -14.97
N THR A 83 2.93 -14.37 -14.45
CA THR A 83 2.10 -15.13 -13.50
C THR A 83 1.02 -15.99 -14.13
N GLY A 84 0.98 -16.05 -15.46
CA GLY A 84 0.00 -16.83 -16.24
C GLY A 84 -1.39 -16.20 -16.30
N GLY A 85 -1.48 -14.89 -16.05
CA GLY A 85 -2.68 -14.09 -16.16
C GLY A 85 -2.98 -13.61 -17.58
N LYS A 86 -3.96 -12.74 -17.70
CA LYS A 86 -4.35 -12.14 -18.98
C LYS A 86 -3.65 -10.80 -19.18
N ALA A 87 -2.82 -10.71 -20.21
CA ALA A 87 -2.26 -9.43 -20.65
C ALA A 87 -3.36 -8.52 -21.24
N ASN A 88 -3.15 -7.20 -21.13
CA ASN A 88 -4.01 -6.17 -21.72
C ASN A 88 -5.49 -6.33 -21.33
N LEU A 89 -5.76 -6.43 -20.03
CA LEU A 89 -7.12 -6.45 -19.51
C LEU A 89 -7.88 -5.17 -19.94
N LYS A 90 -9.13 -5.32 -20.29
CA LYS A 90 -10.05 -4.18 -20.50
C LYS A 90 -10.68 -3.69 -19.20
N GLU A 91 -10.78 -4.58 -18.23
CA GLU A 91 -11.31 -4.33 -16.89
C GLU A 91 -10.35 -4.88 -15.85
N PRO A 92 -10.22 -4.21 -14.68
CA PRO A 92 -9.33 -4.66 -13.61
C PRO A 92 -9.71 -6.05 -13.09
N PHE A 93 -8.72 -6.85 -12.75
CA PHE A 93 -8.94 -8.05 -11.96
C PHE A 93 -8.97 -7.66 -10.48
N LEU A 94 -10.15 -7.75 -9.87
CA LEU A 94 -10.40 -7.29 -8.50
C LEU A 94 -10.31 -8.43 -7.49
N PHE A 95 -9.62 -8.17 -6.37
CA PHE A 95 -9.72 -8.97 -5.16
C PHE A 95 -9.55 -8.10 -3.91
N LEU A 96 -9.88 -8.64 -2.74
CA LEU A 96 -9.73 -7.97 -1.46
C LEU A 96 -8.75 -8.77 -0.58
N LYS A 97 -7.97 -8.06 0.24
CA LYS A 97 -7.25 -8.65 1.36
C LYS A 97 -7.98 -8.30 2.67
N PRO A 98 -8.02 -9.21 3.65
CA PRO A 98 -8.54 -8.89 4.96
C PRO A 98 -7.63 -7.89 5.69
N THR A 99 -8.19 -7.04 6.53
CA THR A 99 -7.42 -6.07 7.33
C THR A 99 -6.46 -6.75 8.31
N SER A 100 -6.73 -8.00 8.71
CA SER A 100 -5.83 -8.83 9.53
C SER A 100 -4.54 -9.22 8.82
N SER A 101 -4.45 -9.03 7.49
CA SER A 101 -3.21 -9.28 6.75
C SER A 101 -2.17 -8.17 6.93
N LEU A 102 -2.57 -6.99 7.41
CA LEU A 102 -1.67 -5.83 7.51
C LEU A 102 -0.60 -6.02 8.59
N ILE A 103 0.62 -5.62 8.23
CA ILE A 103 1.75 -5.46 9.16
C ILE A 103 2.53 -4.19 8.79
N PRO A 104 3.16 -3.51 9.77
CA PRO A 104 3.94 -2.31 9.52
C PRO A 104 5.32 -2.60 8.92
N ASP A 105 6.05 -1.53 8.65
CA ASP A 105 7.50 -1.58 8.41
C ASP A 105 8.22 -2.30 9.56
N GLN A 106 9.26 -3.07 9.24
CA GLN A 106 10.01 -3.95 10.16
C GLN A 106 9.17 -5.10 10.76
N GLY A 107 7.93 -5.30 10.30
CA GLY A 107 7.10 -6.44 10.68
C GLY A 107 7.57 -7.75 10.03
N GLU A 108 7.11 -8.87 10.58
CA GLU A 108 7.50 -10.20 10.13
C GLU A 108 6.43 -10.81 9.21
N ILE A 109 6.81 -11.20 7.99
CA ILE A 109 5.99 -12.00 7.10
C ILE A 109 6.10 -13.45 7.56
N ILE A 110 5.01 -14.03 8.06
CA ILE A 110 4.98 -15.41 8.55
C ILE A 110 4.56 -16.34 7.41
N LEU A 111 5.46 -17.22 7.01
CA LEU A 111 5.15 -18.22 6.00
C LEU A 111 4.18 -19.26 6.57
N PRO A 112 3.09 -19.58 5.84
CA PRO A 112 2.21 -20.69 6.23
C PRO A 112 2.93 -22.03 6.21
N SER A 113 2.32 -23.04 6.88
CA SER A 113 2.80 -24.43 6.79
C SER A 113 2.90 -24.89 5.34
N SER A 114 3.92 -25.70 5.03
CA SER A 114 4.10 -26.34 3.71
C SER A 114 2.94 -27.26 3.31
N ASP A 115 2.10 -27.68 4.27
CA ASP A 115 0.85 -28.41 3.98
C ASP A 115 -0.21 -27.51 3.32
N LEU A 116 -0.10 -26.19 3.48
CA LEU A 116 -1.03 -25.21 2.92
C LEU A 116 -0.52 -24.59 1.63
N THR A 117 0.75 -24.18 1.59
CA THR A 117 1.38 -23.57 0.41
C THR A 117 2.89 -23.79 0.42
N ASN A 118 3.46 -23.93 -0.77
CA ASN A 118 4.90 -24.08 -0.95
C ASN A 118 5.53 -22.98 -1.81
N GLN A 119 4.74 -21.96 -2.18
CA GLN A 119 5.21 -20.89 -3.05
C GLN A 119 4.64 -19.54 -2.60
N VAL A 120 5.32 -18.88 -1.66
CA VAL A 120 4.99 -17.53 -1.21
C VAL A 120 5.92 -16.53 -1.89
N GLU A 121 5.34 -15.55 -2.57
CA GLU A 121 6.05 -14.55 -3.36
C GLU A 121 5.76 -13.14 -2.84
N MET A 122 6.69 -12.18 -3.07
CA MET A 122 6.49 -10.76 -2.84
C MET A 122 6.00 -10.07 -4.11
N GLU A 123 5.23 -9.00 -3.95
CA GLU A 123 4.71 -8.14 -5.02
C GLU A 123 4.73 -6.68 -4.52
N GLY A 124 5.77 -5.90 -4.90
CA GLY A 124 5.89 -4.50 -4.52
C GLY A 124 4.93 -3.61 -5.30
N GLU A 125 4.19 -2.74 -4.59
CA GLU A 125 3.13 -1.92 -5.17
C GLU A 125 3.10 -0.50 -4.58
N VAL A 126 2.64 0.46 -5.38
CA VAL A 126 2.09 1.71 -4.84
C VAL A 126 0.70 1.43 -4.30
N ALA A 127 0.41 1.84 -3.07
CA ALA A 127 -0.95 1.86 -2.55
C ALA A 127 -1.44 3.29 -2.36
N LEU A 128 -2.66 3.55 -2.78
CA LEU A 128 -3.35 4.82 -2.60
C LEU A 128 -4.16 4.77 -1.31
N ILE A 129 -4.11 5.83 -0.53
CA ILE A 129 -4.97 6.02 0.64
C ILE A 129 -6.08 6.98 0.26
N ILE A 130 -7.32 6.54 0.37
CA ILE A 130 -8.49 7.35 0.06
C ILE A 130 -8.70 8.42 1.15
N GLY A 131 -9.03 9.63 0.73
CA GLY A 131 -9.25 10.77 1.61
C GLY A 131 -10.69 11.27 1.67
N LYS A 132 -11.54 10.84 0.74
CA LYS A 132 -12.94 11.33 0.66
C LYS A 132 -13.89 10.18 0.39
N ASN A 133 -15.10 10.26 0.96
CA ASN A 133 -16.19 9.37 0.55
C ASN A 133 -16.49 9.56 -0.94
N GLY A 134 -16.53 8.44 -1.69
CA GLY A 134 -16.77 8.48 -3.11
C GLY A 134 -17.55 7.28 -3.64
N LYS A 135 -18.51 7.55 -4.52
CA LYS A 135 -19.29 6.56 -5.26
C LYS A 135 -19.53 7.09 -6.67
N ASN A 136 -19.34 6.24 -7.69
CA ASN A 136 -19.47 6.61 -9.10
C ASN A 136 -18.59 7.81 -9.48
N ILE A 137 -17.35 7.79 -9.01
CA ILE A 137 -16.35 8.84 -9.25
C ILE A 137 -16.01 8.86 -10.74
N LYS A 138 -15.97 10.04 -11.34
CA LYS A 138 -15.51 10.18 -12.72
C LYS A 138 -13.99 10.08 -12.79
N GLU A 139 -13.47 9.56 -13.90
CA GLU A 139 -12.02 9.35 -14.06
C GLU A 139 -11.23 10.67 -13.94
N GLU A 140 -11.76 11.77 -14.50
CA GLU A 140 -11.16 13.10 -14.42
C GLU A 140 -11.12 13.70 -13.01
N GLU A 141 -11.92 13.19 -12.07
CA GLU A 141 -12.00 13.64 -10.67
C GLU A 141 -11.30 12.66 -9.71
N ALA A 142 -10.85 11.50 -10.21
CA ALA A 142 -10.45 10.37 -9.39
C ALA A 142 -9.29 10.69 -8.43
N LEU A 143 -8.28 11.43 -8.87
CA LEU A 143 -7.13 11.79 -8.04
C LEU A 143 -7.49 12.77 -6.91
N ASP A 144 -8.58 13.51 -7.00
CA ASP A 144 -9.07 14.39 -5.92
C ASP A 144 -9.58 13.60 -4.70
N TYR A 145 -9.79 12.28 -4.85
CA TYR A 145 -10.20 11.38 -3.76
C TYR A 145 -9.01 10.71 -3.06
N VAL A 146 -7.80 10.86 -3.61
CA VAL A 146 -6.58 10.30 -3.02
C VAL A 146 -6.01 11.28 -2.00
N PHE A 147 -5.88 10.84 -0.75
CA PHE A 147 -5.20 11.60 0.31
C PHE A 147 -3.68 11.58 0.12
N GLY A 148 -3.13 10.43 -0.22
CA GLY A 148 -1.71 10.24 -0.45
C GLY A 148 -1.38 8.80 -0.84
N CYS A 149 -0.08 8.52 -0.94
CA CYS A 149 0.43 7.22 -1.35
C CYS A 149 1.32 6.61 -0.26
N THR A 150 1.37 5.30 -0.23
CA THR A 150 2.23 4.51 0.65
C THR A 150 2.81 3.33 -0.11
N VAL A 151 3.80 2.66 0.49
CA VAL A 151 4.36 1.41 -0.05
C VAL A 151 3.50 0.24 0.43
N PHE A 152 3.31 -0.74 -0.45
CA PHE A 152 2.59 -1.98 -0.14
C PHE A 152 3.34 -3.18 -0.71
N ASN A 153 3.26 -4.32 -0.02
CA ASN A 153 3.74 -5.60 -0.53
C ASN A 153 2.57 -6.58 -0.53
N ASP A 154 2.05 -6.91 -1.71
CA ASP A 154 0.95 -7.85 -1.88
C ASP A 154 1.45 -9.29 -1.84
N VAL A 155 1.89 -9.76 -0.66
CA VAL A 155 2.40 -11.10 -0.46
C VAL A 155 1.38 -12.15 -0.90
N THR A 156 1.85 -13.13 -1.66
CA THR A 156 1.00 -14.05 -2.43
C THR A 156 1.44 -15.50 -2.25
N ALA A 157 0.54 -16.39 -1.80
CA ALA A 157 0.69 -17.82 -1.97
C ALA A 157 0.32 -18.20 -3.41
N ARG A 158 1.32 -18.26 -4.28
CA ARG A 158 1.16 -18.34 -5.74
C ARG A 158 0.50 -19.63 -6.21
N ASP A 159 0.81 -20.73 -5.58
CA ASP A 159 0.20 -22.03 -5.87
C ASP A 159 -1.31 -22.03 -5.56
N LEU A 160 -1.73 -21.34 -4.50
CA LEU A 160 -3.15 -21.19 -4.16
C LEU A 160 -3.89 -20.26 -5.13
N THR A 161 -3.28 -19.14 -5.54
CA THR A 161 -3.91 -18.27 -6.54
C THR A 161 -4.05 -18.90 -7.91
N LYS A 162 -3.20 -19.91 -8.24
CA LYS A 162 -3.31 -20.70 -9.47
C LYS A 162 -4.36 -21.80 -9.40
N SER A 163 -4.59 -22.35 -8.19
CA SER A 163 -5.50 -23.47 -7.99
C SER A 163 -6.94 -23.04 -7.67
N ASP A 164 -7.11 -21.93 -7.00
CA ASP A 164 -8.41 -21.44 -6.54
C ASP A 164 -9.09 -20.56 -7.61
N PRO A 165 -10.43 -20.58 -7.69
CA PRO A 165 -11.15 -19.71 -8.62
C PRO A 165 -11.10 -18.23 -8.23
N GLN A 166 -10.73 -17.92 -6.99
CA GLN A 166 -10.58 -16.58 -6.44
C GLN A 166 -9.30 -16.44 -5.60
N PHE A 167 -8.72 -15.26 -5.56
CA PHE A 167 -7.42 -15.03 -4.91
C PHE A 167 -7.48 -14.92 -3.38
N THR A 168 -8.66 -14.83 -2.79
CA THR A 168 -8.82 -14.54 -1.35
C THR A 168 -7.96 -15.41 -0.44
N ARG A 169 -7.90 -16.73 -0.67
CA ARG A 169 -7.10 -17.62 0.15
C ARG A 169 -5.60 -17.42 -0.06
N GLY A 170 -5.14 -17.27 -1.30
CA GLY A 170 -3.73 -17.05 -1.63
C GLY A 170 -3.20 -15.68 -1.24
N LYS A 171 -4.08 -14.71 -1.01
CA LYS A 171 -3.77 -13.31 -0.70
C LYS A 171 -4.10 -12.91 0.75
N GLY A 172 -4.90 -13.71 1.46
CA GLY A 172 -5.54 -13.31 2.72
C GLY A 172 -4.94 -13.89 3.99
N PHE A 173 -3.77 -14.51 3.95
CA PHE A 173 -3.09 -14.94 5.19
C PHE A 173 -2.73 -13.74 6.06
N ASP A 174 -2.74 -13.92 7.38
CA ASP A 174 -2.18 -12.94 8.29
C ASP A 174 -0.75 -12.61 7.87
N THR A 175 -0.34 -11.35 8.03
CA THR A 175 0.96 -10.80 7.64
C THR A 175 1.25 -10.67 6.13
N PHE A 176 0.30 -11.01 5.25
CA PHE A 176 0.48 -10.95 3.79
C PHE A 176 0.21 -9.56 3.18
N GLY A 177 0.08 -8.53 4.00
CA GLY A 177 -0.15 -7.15 3.59
C GLY A 177 0.78 -6.15 4.28
N PRO A 178 2.12 -6.28 4.16
CA PRO A 178 3.01 -5.25 4.64
C PRO A 178 2.67 -3.90 4.01
N ILE A 179 2.58 -2.84 4.83
CA ILE A 179 2.18 -1.49 4.40
C ILE A 179 2.92 -0.40 5.19
N GLY A 180 3.32 0.67 4.55
CA GLY A 180 3.97 1.80 5.19
C GLY A 180 5.28 2.21 4.52
N PRO A 181 6.21 2.83 5.24
CA PRO A 181 6.15 3.23 6.67
C PRO A 181 5.28 4.47 6.93
N CYS A 182 4.90 5.21 5.90
CA CYS A 182 4.20 6.48 6.00
C CYS A 182 3.23 6.68 4.84
N ILE A 183 2.41 7.71 4.90
CA ILE A 183 1.65 8.25 3.77
C ILE A 183 2.35 9.53 3.32
N VAL A 184 2.60 9.65 2.03
CA VAL A 184 3.09 10.92 1.43
C VAL A 184 1.98 11.54 0.62
N THR A 185 1.61 12.78 0.98
CA THR A 185 0.57 13.56 0.30
C THR A 185 1.18 14.45 -0.78
N GLY A 186 0.37 14.96 -1.70
CA GLY A 186 0.79 15.95 -2.69
C GLY A 186 1.80 15.41 -3.73
N ILE A 187 1.84 14.10 -3.96
CA ILE A 187 2.65 13.47 -5.01
C ILE A 187 1.76 12.92 -6.12
N ASP A 188 2.28 12.85 -7.33
CA ASP A 188 1.60 12.25 -8.48
C ASP A 188 1.81 10.73 -8.48
N PRO A 189 0.76 9.91 -8.24
CA PRO A 189 0.89 8.46 -8.21
C PRO A 189 1.09 7.83 -9.60
N THR A 190 0.89 8.58 -10.67
CA THR A 190 0.88 8.04 -12.03
C THR A 190 2.27 7.87 -12.64
N ASN A 191 3.31 8.36 -11.97
CA ASN A 191 4.70 8.27 -12.43
C ASN A 191 5.67 8.11 -11.26
N LEU A 192 5.59 6.97 -10.56
CA LEU A 192 6.47 6.63 -9.44
C LEU A 192 7.25 5.35 -9.77
N ARG A 193 8.58 5.39 -9.58
CA ARG A 193 9.42 4.19 -9.69
C ARG A 193 9.17 3.28 -8.48
N ILE A 194 9.05 1.98 -8.77
CA ILE A 194 8.92 0.90 -7.78
C ILE A 194 10.12 -0.01 -7.93
N THR A 195 10.86 -0.23 -6.85
CA THR A 195 11.97 -1.17 -6.82
C THR A 195 11.78 -2.13 -5.65
N THR A 196 11.87 -3.43 -5.90
CA THR A 196 11.85 -4.45 -4.84
C THR A 196 13.18 -5.18 -4.81
N THR A 197 13.75 -5.32 -3.62
CA THR A 197 14.95 -6.14 -3.42
C THR A 197 14.63 -7.31 -2.50
N LEU A 198 15.24 -8.45 -2.79
CA LEU A 198 15.27 -9.64 -1.95
C LEU A 198 16.72 -9.88 -1.53
N ASN A 199 17.00 -9.80 -0.22
CA ASN A 199 18.36 -9.92 0.33
C ASN A 199 19.37 -8.93 -0.31
N GLY A 200 18.91 -7.74 -0.69
CA GLY A 200 19.72 -6.70 -1.31
C GLY A 200 19.87 -6.81 -2.84
N GLU A 201 19.40 -7.89 -3.46
CA GLU A 201 19.37 -8.03 -4.92
C GLU A 201 18.08 -7.48 -5.49
N VAL A 202 18.16 -6.62 -6.52
CA VAL A 202 16.97 -6.06 -7.19
C VAL A 202 16.28 -7.16 -7.99
N VAL A 203 14.99 -7.40 -7.66
CA VAL A 203 14.15 -8.40 -8.32
C VAL A 203 12.99 -7.78 -9.10
N GLN A 204 12.51 -6.60 -8.66
CA GLN A 204 11.55 -5.81 -9.43
C GLN A 204 12.09 -4.40 -9.64
N ASP A 205 11.89 -3.85 -10.83
CA ASP A 205 12.18 -2.45 -11.18
C ASP A 205 11.17 -2.00 -12.23
N GLY A 206 10.20 -1.22 -11.82
CA GLY A 206 9.11 -0.75 -12.68
C GLY A 206 8.69 0.68 -12.34
N ASN A 207 7.67 1.15 -13.04
CA ASN A 207 7.11 2.47 -12.83
C ASN A 207 5.60 2.45 -13.04
N THR A 208 4.83 3.20 -12.26
CA THR A 208 3.36 3.25 -12.38
C THR A 208 2.88 3.74 -13.75
N ASN A 209 3.70 4.48 -14.50
CA ASN A 209 3.37 4.87 -15.88
C ASN A 209 3.40 3.71 -16.90
N GLN A 210 3.88 2.52 -16.49
CA GLN A 210 3.89 1.30 -17.31
C GLN A 210 2.62 0.46 -17.13
N MET A 211 1.71 0.89 -16.25
CA MET A 211 0.44 0.20 -16.04
C MET A 211 -0.42 0.21 -17.30
N SER A 212 -1.05 -0.93 -17.62
CA SER A 212 -1.98 -1.08 -18.74
C SER A 212 -3.35 -0.44 -18.48
N LEU A 213 -3.69 -0.23 -17.21
CA LEU A 213 -4.89 0.46 -16.72
C LEU A 213 -4.45 1.62 -15.84
N SER A 214 -4.90 2.84 -16.15
CA SER A 214 -4.49 4.04 -15.42
C SER A 214 -5.03 4.05 -13.99
N ILE A 215 -4.30 4.66 -13.06
CA ILE A 215 -4.75 4.84 -11.67
C ILE A 215 -6.10 5.58 -11.60
N PRO A 216 -6.34 6.69 -12.32
CA PRO A 216 -7.66 7.32 -12.36
C PRO A 216 -8.77 6.37 -12.81
N TYR A 217 -8.52 5.55 -13.83
CA TYR A 217 -9.48 4.54 -14.29
C TYR A 217 -9.77 3.50 -13.21
N LEU A 218 -8.76 2.98 -12.48
CA LEU A 218 -8.95 2.02 -11.40
C LEU A 218 -9.86 2.57 -10.29
N ILE A 219 -9.63 3.83 -9.88
CA ILE A 219 -10.46 4.50 -8.85
C ILE A 219 -11.90 4.69 -9.36
N SER A 220 -12.06 5.19 -10.58
CA SER A 220 -13.37 5.38 -11.19
C SER A 220 -14.14 4.07 -11.26
N TRP A 221 -13.50 3.02 -11.79
CA TRP A 221 -14.10 1.71 -11.97
C TRP A 221 -14.54 1.08 -10.64
N ILE A 222 -13.66 1.04 -9.62
CA ILE A 222 -14.00 0.44 -8.32
C ILE A 222 -15.09 1.23 -7.58
N SER A 223 -15.13 2.54 -7.75
CA SER A 223 -16.17 3.37 -7.14
C SER A 223 -17.57 3.11 -7.68
N GLN A 224 -17.69 2.48 -8.84
CA GLN A 224 -18.98 2.00 -9.36
C GLN A 224 -19.43 0.70 -8.67
N VAL A 225 -18.47 -0.10 -8.19
CA VAL A 225 -18.74 -1.37 -7.49
C VAL A 225 -19.06 -1.11 -6.03
N MET A 226 -18.20 -0.39 -5.31
CA MET A 226 -18.34 -0.11 -3.88
C MET A 226 -18.04 1.34 -3.53
N THR A 227 -18.63 1.86 -2.45
CA THR A 227 -18.29 3.18 -1.92
C THR A 227 -16.88 3.13 -1.37
N LEU A 228 -16.08 4.14 -1.71
CA LEU A 228 -14.76 4.37 -1.12
C LEU A 228 -14.91 5.30 0.09
N GLU A 229 -14.15 5.03 1.15
CA GLU A 229 -14.19 5.75 2.41
C GLU A 229 -12.79 6.24 2.79
N PRO A 230 -12.67 7.35 3.54
CA PRO A 230 -11.36 7.79 4.03
C PRO A 230 -10.64 6.69 4.80
N GLY A 231 -9.35 6.48 4.47
CA GLY A 231 -8.52 5.42 5.03
C GLY A 231 -8.56 4.09 4.26
N ASP A 232 -9.46 3.91 3.29
CA ASP A 232 -9.41 2.73 2.41
C ASP A 232 -8.09 2.68 1.63
N VAL A 233 -7.60 1.46 1.42
CA VAL A 233 -6.36 1.19 0.70
C VAL A 233 -6.69 0.62 -0.67
N LEU A 234 -6.15 1.24 -1.73
CA LEU A 234 -6.21 0.73 -3.09
C LEU A 234 -4.78 0.36 -3.55
N ALA A 235 -4.44 -0.92 -3.55
CA ALA A 235 -3.18 -1.45 -4.05
C ALA A 235 -3.26 -1.59 -5.58
N THR A 236 -2.32 -0.93 -6.29
CA THR A 236 -2.48 -0.66 -7.73
C THR A 236 -1.97 -1.78 -8.64
N GLY A 237 -1.34 -2.80 -8.08
CA GLY A 237 -0.70 -3.89 -8.81
C GLY A 237 0.81 -3.73 -8.88
N SER A 238 1.47 -4.82 -9.20
CA SER A 238 2.92 -4.99 -9.13
C SER A 238 3.56 -5.10 -10.53
N PRO A 239 4.77 -4.56 -10.75
CA PRO A 239 5.56 -4.85 -11.95
C PRO A 239 6.06 -6.31 -11.95
N SER A 240 6.62 -6.77 -13.07
CA SER A 240 7.23 -8.10 -13.18
C SER A 240 8.44 -8.26 -12.26
N GLY A 241 8.85 -9.52 -12.00
CA GLY A 241 9.96 -9.90 -11.13
C GLY A 241 9.51 -10.43 -9.75
N SER A 242 8.22 -10.73 -9.59
CA SER A 242 7.73 -11.47 -8.42
C SER A 242 8.48 -12.80 -8.26
N CYS A 243 9.00 -13.07 -7.08
CA CYS A 243 9.77 -14.30 -6.85
C CYS A 243 9.54 -14.90 -5.46
N PRO A 244 9.78 -16.22 -5.30
CA PRO A 244 9.57 -16.90 -4.04
C PRO A 244 10.48 -16.39 -2.91
N MET A 245 9.90 -16.29 -1.72
CA MET A 245 10.59 -15.99 -0.46
C MET A 245 10.69 -17.25 0.41
N LYS A 246 11.70 -17.28 1.28
CA LYS A 246 11.91 -18.34 2.29
C LYS A 246 12.23 -17.71 3.65
N SER A 247 12.07 -18.48 4.70
CA SER A 247 12.46 -18.05 6.07
C SER A 247 13.92 -17.59 6.11
N GLY A 248 14.16 -16.46 6.74
CA GLY A 248 15.44 -15.76 6.83
C GLY A 248 15.67 -14.70 5.76
N ASP A 249 14.82 -14.61 4.75
CA ASP A 249 14.92 -13.56 3.73
C ASP A 249 14.50 -12.19 4.29
N VAL A 250 15.04 -11.13 3.66
CA VAL A 250 14.66 -9.73 3.89
C VAL A 250 14.16 -9.18 2.56
N VAL A 251 12.91 -8.70 2.57
CA VAL A 251 12.31 -8.04 1.43
C VAL A 251 12.21 -6.53 1.68
N VAL A 252 12.63 -5.73 0.70
CA VAL A 252 12.49 -4.26 0.77
C VAL A 252 11.82 -3.78 -0.50
N VAL A 253 10.66 -3.14 -0.33
CA VAL A 253 9.98 -2.42 -1.40
C VAL A 253 10.27 -0.93 -1.23
N GLU A 254 10.82 -0.29 -2.26
CA GLU A 254 11.10 1.14 -2.29
C GLU A 254 10.28 1.82 -3.37
N ILE A 255 9.61 2.90 -3.03
CA ILE A 255 8.89 3.74 -3.97
C ILE A 255 9.47 5.15 -3.94
N GLU A 256 9.76 5.64 -5.13
CA GLU A 256 10.28 6.99 -5.33
C GLU A 256 9.44 8.04 -4.62
N ASN A 257 10.08 8.95 -3.89
CA ASN A 257 9.47 10.03 -3.10
C ASN A 257 8.57 9.59 -1.93
N ILE A 258 8.46 8.28 -1.65
CA ILE A 258 7.69 7.76 -0.49
C ILE A 258 8.63 7.18 0.54
N GLY A 259 9.51 6.27 0.14
CA GLY A 259 10.45 5.61 1.04
C GLY A 259 10.49 4.09 0.88
N LYS A 260 10.95 3.43 1.94
CA LYS A 260 11.20 1.98 1.97
C LYS A 260 10.31 1.30 3.00
N LEU A 261 9.78 0.17 2.60
CA LEU A 261 9.07 -0.79 3.45
C LEU A 261 9.93 -2.06 3.52
N SER A 262 10.43 -2.39 4.71
CA SER A 262 11.33 -3.51 4.93
C SER A 262 10.68 -4.54 5.84
N ASN A 263 10.65 -5.80 5.44
CA ASN A 263 10.05 -6.87 6.22
C ASN A 263 10.94 -8.11 6.24
N PHE A 264 10.89 -8.84 7.36
CA PHE A 264 11.63 -10.08 7.57
C PHE A 264 10.71 -11.27 7.31
N VAL A 265 11.20 -12.30 6.64
CA VAL A 265 10.43 -13.52 6.35
C VAL A 265 10.75 -14.60 7.40
N LYS A 266 9.73 -15.16 8.02
CA LYS A 266 9.83 -16.24 9.03
C LYS A 266 9.05 -17.49 8.66
#